data_0a7ce8fea526178a756732a548423bd8
#
_entry.id   0a7ce8fea526178a756732a548423bd8
#
_cell.length_a   1.000
_cell.length_b   1.000
_cell.length_c   1.000
_cell.angle_alpha   90.00
_cell.angle_beta   90.00
_cell.angle_gamma   90.00
#
_symmetry.space_group_name_H-M   'P 1'
#
loop_
_entity.id
_entity.type
_entity.pdbx_description
1 polymer ?
#
loop_
_entity_poly.entity_id
_entity_poly.type
_entity_poly.pdbx_seq_one_letter_code
_entity_poly.pdbx_strand_id
1 'polypeptide(L)'
;MRIIHTSDWHLGQFFYTRSRAAEHQAFFNWLIDRVEEHQVDAVIVAGDIFDTGSPPSYARELHNRFVVDLQRTGCQLIVLGGNHDSVATLNESRELLACLNAQVIAAASGNPEEQVLTLKTRQGEPGAILCAIPYLRPRDIMRSQAGQSGEQKQLTLLSAITQHYQRSYQHARRLSEQATTPLPVIATGHLTTVGVSKSEAVRDIYIGTLDAFPAQAFPPADYIALGHIHRAQRIANSEHIRYSGSPLPLSFDELGSEKSVFLVSFADGKLARVTPLPVPCFQPMQTIKGTLAEIEAQLKPFADASPEQPVWLDIEITTQEYLHNMQQHIQALTEGLPVEVLLMRRSRELRERALARLQNETLSELKVEEVFERRLEQEEETDEARLQRVRQLFSGTLEALHHGEESQP
;
A
#
# COMPACT_ATOMS: atom_id res chain seq x y z
N MET A 1 -26.26 -10.32 -11.18
CA MET A 1 -25.58 -9.11 -10.75
C MET A 1 -24.09 -9.19 -11.03
N ARG A 2 -23.44 -8.09 -11.42
CA ARG A 2 -21.97 -8.00 -11.64
C ARG A 2 -21.43 -6.85 -10.85
N ILE A 3 -20.34 -7.07 -10.12
CA ILE A 3 -19.65 -6.01 -9.39
C ILE A 3 -18.18 -5.95 -9.78
N ILE A 4 -17.56 -4.79 -9.68
CA ILE A 4 -16.11 -4.66 -9.67
C ILE A 4 -15.65 -4.49 -8.21
N HIS A 5 -14.67 -5.31 -7.81
CA HIS A 5 -13.96 -5.18 -6.55
C HIS A 5 -12.56 -4.61 -6.81
N THR A 6 -12.27 -3.49 -6.20
CA THR A 6 -10.98 -2.79 -6.19
C THR A 6 -10.69 -2.25 -4.79
N SER A 7 -9.46 -1.86 -4.50
CA SER A 7 -9.03 -1.29 -3.21
C SER A 7 -7.71 -0.53 -3.38
N ASP A 8 -7.26 0.11 -2.32
CA ASP A 8 -5.90 0.64 -2.18
C ASP A 8 -5.50 1.57 -3.34
N TRP A 9 -6.35 2.56 -3.62
CA TRP A 9 -6.13 3.54 -4.69
C TRP A 9 -5.03 4.53 -4.36
N HIS A 10 -4.88 4.89 -3.07
CA HIS A 10 -3.89 5.82 -2.55
C HIS A 10 -3.80 7.12 -3.36
N LEU A 11 -4.96 7.73 -3.63
CA LEU A 11 -5.03 9.01 -4.32
C LEU A 11 -4.23 10.07 -3.56
N GLY A 12 -3.39 10.79 -4.28
CA GLY A 12 -2.49 11.77 -3.67
C GLY A 12 -1.11 11.22 -3.33
N GLN A 13 -0.85 9.93 -3.54
CA GLN A 13 0.47 9.36 -3.36
C GLN A 13 1.50 10.03 -4.26
N PHE A 14 2.67 10.27 -3.68
CA PHE A 14 3.88 10.56 -4.44
C PHE A 14 4.73 9.28 -4.52
N PHE A 15 5.00 8.85 -5.73
CA PHE A 15 5.95 7.76 -5.94
C PHE A 15 7.36 8.33 -5.86
N TYR A 16 7.98 8.21 -4.67
CA TYR A 16 9.15 8.98 -4.25
C TYR A 16 8.91 10.50 -4.39
N THR A 17 9.37 11.13 -5.45
CA THR A 17 9.20 12.58 -5.68
C THR A 17 8.20 12.90 -6.79
N ARG A 18 7.60 11.90 -7.44
CA ARG A 18 6.73 12.05 -8.59
C ARG A 18 5.26 11.93 -8.23
N SER A 19 4.45 12.89 -8.69
CA SER A 19 3.00 12.84 -8.55
C SER A 19 2.43 11.74 -9.44
N ARG A 20 1.43 11.01 -8.95
CA ARG A 20 0.73 9.96 -9.68
C ARG A 20 -0.62 10.40 -10.24
N ALA A 21 -0.89 11.71 -10.26
CA ALA A 21 -2.18 12.25 -10.70
C ALA A 21 -2.58 11.77 -12.11
N ALA A 22 -1.65 11.75 -13.06
CA ALA A 22 -1.89 11.30 -14.43
C ALA A 22 -2.23 9.80 -14.51
N GLU A 23 -1.51 8.96 -13.74
CA GLU A 23 -1.78 7.53 -13.67
C GLU A 23 -3.16 7.23 -13.06
N HIS A 24 -3.52 7.91 -11.96
CA HIS A 24 -4.85 7.76 -11.35
C HIS A 24 -5.96 8.21 -12.30
N GLN A 25 -5.77 9.30 -13.05
CA GLN A 25 -6.75 9.73 -14.05
C GLN A 25 -6.90 8.69 -15.18
N ALA A 26 -5.78 8.14 -15.66
CA ALA A 26 -5.80 7.09 -16.69
C ALA A 26 -6.47 5.81 -16.18
N PHE A 27 -6.20 5.42 -14.93
CA PHE A 27 -6.86 4.30 -14.28
C PHE A 27 -8.38 4.52 -14.18
N PHE A 28 -8.83 5.70 -13.76
CA PHE A 28 -10.26 5.98 -13.65
C PHE A 28 -10.97 5.94 -15.01
N ASN A 29 -10.36 6.49 -16.05
CA ASN A 29 -10.90 6.41 -17.39
C ASN A 29 -11.03 4.94 -17.83
N TRP A 30 -9.97 4.15 -17.65
CA TRP A 30 -9.98 2.71 -17.94
C TRP A 30 -11.04 1.96 -17.11
N LEU A 31 -11.19 2.28 -15.82
CA LEU A 31 -12.17 1.61 -14.96
C LEU A 31 -13.61 1.89 -15.41
N ILE A 32 -13.91 3.12 -15.83
CA ILE A 32 -15.22 3.48 -16.37
C ILE A 32 -15.51 2.70 -17.66
N ASP A 33 -14.52 2.59 -18.58
CA ASP A 33 -14.67 1.77 -19.80
C ASP A 33 -14.98 0.31 -19.45
N ARG A 34 -14.32 -0.26 -18.42
CA ARG A 34 -14.62 -1.64 -17.96
C ARG A 34 -16.01 -1.75 -17.34
N VAL A 35 -16.46 -0.75 -16.60
CA VAL A 35 -17.81 -0.69 -16.03
C VAL A 35 -18.87 -0.72 -17.14
N GLU A 36 -18.66 0.03 -18.21
CA GLU A 36 -19.58 0.06 -19.35
C GLU A 36 -19.52 -1.24 -20.18
N GLU A 37 -18.33 -1.70 -20.53
CA GLU A 37 -18.12 -2.94 -21.31
C GLU A 37 -18.77 -4.16 -20.65
N HIS A 38 -18.57 -4.30 -19.35
CA HIS A 38 -19.07 -5.45 -18.60
C HIS A 38 -20.45 -5.25 -17.99
N GLN A 39 -21.09 -4.08 -18.23
CA GLN A 39 -22.41 -3.74 -17.66
C GLN A 39 -22.45 -3.97 -16.15
N VAL A 40 -21.47 -3.37 -15.45
CA VAL A 40 -21.27 -3.53 -14.00
C VAL A 40 -22.37 -2.80 -13.23
N ASP A 41 -22.98 -3.44 -12.24
CA ASP A 41 -24.05 -2.88 -11.41
C ASP A 41 -23.50 -2.03 -10.25
N ALA A 42 -22.37 -2.44 -9.67
CA ALA A 42 -21.73 -1.73 -8.58
C ALA A 42 -20.20 -1.86 -8.60
N VAL A 43 -19.51 -0.78 -8.21
CA VAL A 43 -18.06 -0.79 -7.88
C VAL A 43 -17.91 -0.72 -6.38
N ILE A 44 -17.15 -1.64 -5.80
CA ILE A 44 -16.80 -1.68 -4.38
C ILE A 44 -15.32 -1.34 -4.24
N VAL A 45 -15.01 -0.25 -3.50
CA VAL A 45 -13.65 0.16 -3.18
C VAL A 45 -13.39 -0.20 -1.72
N ALA A 46 -12.62 -1.26 -1.50
CA ALA A 46 -12.42 -1.87 -0.17
C ALA A 46 -11.31 -1.18 0.65
N GLY A 47 -11.38 0.16 0.76
CA GLY A 47 -10.51 0.98 1.61
C GLY A 47 -9.30 1.58 0.92
N ASP A 48 -8.62 2.48 1.65
CA ASP A 48 -7.46 3.27 1.24
C ASP A 48 -7.69 4.02 -0.07
N ILE A 49 -8.69 4.89 -0.03
CA ILE A 49 -9.03 5.78 -1.14
C ILE A 49 -7.94 6.82 -1.32
N PHE A 50 -7.51 7.43 -0.22
CA PHE A 50 -6.46 8.43 -0.17
C PHE A 50 -5.21 7.89 0.52
N ASP A 51 -4.05 8.38 0.09
CA ASP A 51 -2.75 7.98 0.65
C ASP A 51 -2.54 8.49 2.08
N THR A 52 -3.18 9.60 2.43
CA THR A 52 -3.08 10.22 3.75
C THR A 52 -4.44 10.76 4.22
N GLY A 53 -4.57 10.93 5.54
CA GLY A 53 -5.78 11.50 6.14
C GLY A 53 -6.07 12.96 5.74
N SER A 54 -5.08 13.68 5.19
CA SER A 54 -5.21 15.03 4.65
C SER A 54 -4.76 15.05 3.19
N PRO A 55 -5.56 14.51 2.26
CA PRO A 55 -5.19 14.40 0.86
C PRO A 55 -5.08 15.78 0.20
N PRO A 56 -4.16 15.96 -0.76
CA PRO A 56 -4.05 17.20 -1.51
C PRO A 56 -5.32 17.47 -2.34
N SER A 57 -5.57 18.73 -2.65
CA SER A 57 -6.81 19.15 -3.34
C SER A 57 -7.05 18.42 -4.65
N TYR A 58 -5.99 18.21 -5.46
CA TYR A 58 -6.12 17.50 -6.73
C TYR A 58 -6.59 16.05 -6.56
N ALA A 59 -6.20 15.37 -5.47
CA ALA A 59 -6.63 13.99 -5.22
C ALA A 59 -8.13 13.92 -4.90
N ARG A 60 -8.64 14.87 -4.12
CA ARG A 60 -10.09 15.01 -3.85
C ARG A 60 -10.85 15.39 -5.12
N GLU A 61 -10.30 16.26 -5.95
CA GLU A 61 -10.88 16.62 -7.24
C GLU A 61 -10.97 15.42 -8.18
N LEU A 62 -9.89 14.62 -8.31
CA LEU A 62 -9.88 13.39 -9.09
C LEU A 62 -10.95 12.40 -8.62
N HIS A 63 -11.06 12.17 -7.31
CA HIS A 63 -12.08 11.32 -6.72
C HIS A 63 -13.49 11.81 -7.06
N ASN A 64 -13.77 13.10 -6.83
CA ASN A 64 -15.09 13.67 -7.09
C ASN A 64 -15.46 13.60 -8.57
N ARG A 65 -14.50 13.86 -9.48
CA ARG A 65 -14.70 13.73 -10.93
C ARG A 65 -15.02 12.29 -11.31
N PHE A 66 -14.28 11.32 -10.78
CA PHE A 66 -14.56 9.91 -11.01
C PHE A 66 -15.99 9.53 -10.59
N VAL A 67 -16.46 10.01 -9.41
CA VAL A 67 -17.83 9.74 -8.96
C VAL A 67 -18.86 10.31 -9.94
N VAL A 68 -18.69 11.54 -10.42
CA VAL A 68 -19.58 12.17 -11.40
C VAL A 68 -19.59 11.40 -12.71
N ASP A 69 -18.43 10.96 -13.20
CA ASP A 69 -18.33 10.23 -14.47
C ASP A 69 -18.90 8.82 -14.33
N LEU A 70 -18.67 8.13 -13.19
CA LEU A 70 -19.24 6.81 -12.92
C LEU A 70 -20.78 6.86 -12.83
N GLN A 71 -21.34 7.90 -12.21
CA GLN A 71 -22.78 8.07 -12.07
C GLN A 71 -23.50 8.04 -13.44
N ARG A 72 -22.89 8.58 -14.50
CA ARG A 72 -23.45 8.57 -15.85
C ARG A 72 -23.64 7.17 -16.42
N THR A 73 -22.89 6.19 -15.95
CA THR A 73 -23.03 4.78 -16.36
C THR A 73 -24.21 4.08 -15.70
N GLY A 74 -24.83 4.68 -14.68
CA GLY A 74 -25.86 4.05 -13.85
C GLY A 74 -25.33 3.04 -12.82
N CYS A 75 -24.00 2.87 -12.74
CA CYS A 75 -23.35 1.99 -11.78
C CYS A 75 -23.35 2.62 -10.38
N GLN A 76 -23.58 1.80 -9.33
CA GLN A 76 -23.44 2.24 -7.94
C GLN A 76 -21.96 2.28 -7.53
N LEU A 77 -21.60 3.21 -6.64
CA LEU A 77 -20.28 3.23 -6.01
C LEU A 77 -20.40 3.01 -4.50
N ILE A 78 -19.62 2.07 -3.97
CA ILE A 78 -19.48 1.84 -2.52
C ILE A 78 -18.04 2.11 -2.14
N VAL A 79 -17.85 3.12 -1.29
CA VAL A 79 -16.54 3.57 -0.80
C VAL A 79 -16.39 3.21 0.67
N LEU A 80 -15.39 2.42 1.00
CA LEU A 80 -15.10 2.01 2.37
C LEU A 80 -13.85 2.73 2.88
N GLY A 81 -13.84 3.16 4.13
CA GLY A 81 -12.64 3.73 4.74
C GLY A 81 -11.59 2.66 5.04
N GLY A 82 -10.34 2.92 4.66
CA GLY A 82 -9.18 2.14 5.03
C GLY A 82 -8.42 2.73 6.24
N ASN A 83 -7.21 2.23 6.47
CA ASN A 83 -6.38 2.72 7.59
C ASN A 83 -5.66 4.05 7.28
N HIS A 84 -5.43 4.38 6.01
CA HIS A 84 -4.89 5.66 5.57
C HIS A 84 -5.94 6.77 5.56
N ASP A 85 -7.21 6.41 5.41
CA ASP A 85 -8.30 7.37 5.25
C ASP A 85 -8.68 8.09 6.54
N SER A 86 -8.94 9.40 6.44
CA SER A 86 -9.58 10.16 7.50
C SER A 86 -11.10 10.00 7.43
N VAL A 87 -11.71 9.60 8.53
CA VAL A 87 -13.17 9.51 8.66
C VAL A 87 -13.84 10.86 8.37
N ALA A 88 -13.24 11.96 8.85
CA ALA A 88 -13.77 13.30 8.62
C ALA A 88 -13.73 13.67 7.14
N THR A 89 -12.60 13.41 6.47
CA THR A 89 -12.41 13.70 5.03
C THR A 89 -13.37 12.90 4.16
N LEU A 90 -13.52 11.59 4.42
CA LEU A 90 -14.47 10.76 3.65
C LEU A 90 -15.94 11.16 3.90
N ASN A 91 -16.29 11.62 5.10
CA ASN A 91 -17.64 12.04 5.43
C ASN A 91 -17.95 13.47 4.95
N GLU A 92 -16.96 14.29 4.61
CA GLU A 92 -17.13 15.69 4.20
C GLU A 92 -18.17 15.87 3.08
N SER A 93 -18.13 14.97 2.09
CA SER A 93 -19.04 15.01 0.93
C SER A 93 -20.06 13.87 0.91
N ARG A 94 -20.23 13.12 2.00
CA ARG A 94 -21.03 11.89 2.04
C ARG A 94 -22.46 12.09 1.54
N GLU A 95 -23.14 13.13 1.98
CA GLU A 95 -24.53 13.41 1.58
C GLU A 95 -24.64 13.80 0.10
N LEU A 96 -23.67 14.60 -0.40
CA LEU A 96 -23.58 14.96 -1.80
C LEU A 96 -23.31 13.72 -2.67
N LEU A 97 -22.40 12.87 -2.26
CA LEU A 97 -22.07 11.63 -2.98
C LEU A 97 -23.26 10.66 -3.01
N ALA A 98 -24.07 10.63 -1.96
CA ALA A 98 -25.29 9.83 -1.94
C ALA A 98 -26.29 10.25 -3.04
N CYS A 99 -26.37 11.56 -3.36
CA CYS A 99 -27.17 12.04 -4.49
C CYS A 99 -26.64 11.57 -5.86
N LEU A 100 -25.39 11.15 -5.93
CA LEU A 100 -24.71 10.63 -7.13
C LEU A 100 -24.62 9.09 -7.13
N ASN A 101 -25.54 8.41 -6.43
CA ASN A 101 -25.55 6.93 -6.33
C ASN A 101 -24.25 6.34 -5.74
N ALA A 102 -23.53 7.12 -4.91
CA ALA A 102 -22.32 6.71 -4.22
C ALA A 102 -22.55 6.67 -2.70
N GLN A 103 -22.22 5.55 -2.06
CA GLN A 103 -22.35 5.37 -0.61
C GLN A 103 -20.98 5.30 0.04
N VAL A 104 -20.76 6.10 1.08
CA VAL A 104 -19.49 6.18 1.81
C VAL A 104 -19.68 5.63 3.21
N ILE A 105 -18.88 4.62 3.57
CA ILE A 105 -18.81 4.01 4.89
C ILE A 105 -17.39 4.21 5.43
N ALA A 106 -17.16 5.38 6.04
CA ALA A 106 -15.83 5.83 6.45
C ALA A 106 -15.30 5.14 7.72
N ALA A 107 -16.17 4.63 8.58
CA ALA A 107 -15.80 3.98 9.85
C ALA A 107 -16.87 2.97 10.27
N ALA A 108 -16.52 2.11 11.23
CA ALA A 108 -17.48 1.19 11.84
C ALA A 108 -18.61 1.96 12.56
N SER A 109 -19.85 1.48 12.40
CA SER A 109 -20.98 1.93 13.21
C SER A 109 -21.01 1.16 14.54
N GLY A 110 -21.49 1.82 15.60
CA GLY A 110 -21.82 1.16 16.87
C GLY A 110 -22.90 0.08 16.71
N ASN A 111 -23.72 0.18 15.66
CA ASN A 111 -24.65 -0.85 15.22
C ASN A 111 -24.23 -1.42 13.86
N PRO A 112 -23.61 -2.62 13.80
CA PRO A 112 -23.17 -3.24 12.54
C PRO A 112 -24.29 -3.46 11.50
N GLU A 113 -25.56 -3.52 11.92
CA GLU A 113 -26.70 -3.71 11.02
C GLU A 113 -26.92 -2.48 10.11
N GLU A 114 -26.53 -1.26 10.55
CA GLU A 114 -26.60 -0.04 9.75
C GLU A 114 -25.62 0.00 8.57
N GLN A 115 -24.66 -0.92 8.57
CA GLN A 115 -23.66 -1.08 7.50
C GLN A 115 -24.05 -2.18 6.50
N VAL A 116 -25.27 -2.71 6.61
CA VAL A 116 -25.80 -3.68 5.65
C VAL A 116 -26.65 -2.96 4.61
N LEU A 117 -26.22 -3.05 3.36
CA LEU A 117 -26.78 -2.34 2.22
C LEU A 117 -27.38 -3.31 1.21
N THR A 118 -28.48 -2.90 0.57
CA THR A 118 -29.00 -3.62 -0.60
C THR A 118 -28.42 -3.00 -1.86
N LEU A 119 -27.58 -3.74 -2.56
CA LEU A 119 -27.09 -3.35 -3.89
C LEU A 119 -28.16 -3.62 -4.95
N LYS A 120 -28.31 -2.66 -5.85
CA LYS A 120 -29.28 -2.76 -6.95
C LYS A 120 -28.58 -3.07 -8.27
N THR A 121 -29.26 -3.77 -9.13
CA THR A 121 -28.87 -3.87 -10.53
C THR A 121 -29.06 -2.52 -11.25
N ARG A 122 -28.51 -2.37 -12.45
CA ARG A 122 -28.73 -1.18 -13.29
C ARG A 122 -30.22 -0.91 -13.60
N GLN A 123 -31.06 -1.94 -13.51
CA GLN A 123 -32.51 -1.83 -13.66
C GLN A 123 -33.23 -1.36 -12.39
N GLY A 124 -32.47 -1.16 -11.28
CA GLY A 124 -33.03 -0.72 -10.00
C GLY A 124 -33.53 -1.85 -9.10
N GLU A 125 -33.45 -3.10 -9.54
CA GLU A 125 -33.89 -4.27 -8.77
C GLU A 125 -32.83 -4.69 -7.74
N PRO A 126 -33.22 -5.22 -6.57
CA PRO A 126 -32.28 -5.79 -5.61
C PRO A 126 -31.43 -6.90 -6.25
N GLY A 127 -30.10 -6.81 -6.15
CA GLY A 127 -29.17 -7.73 -6.79
C GLY A 127 -28.25 -8.48 -5.83
N ALA A 128 -27.90 -7.88 -4.66
CA ALA A 128 -27.11 -8.51 -3.62
C ALA A 128 -27.30 -7.77 -2.28
N ILE A 129 -26.96 -8.43 -1.18
CA ILE A 129 -26.85 -7.78 0.13
C ILE A 129 -25.38 -7.62 0.49
N LEU A 130 -24.96 -6.42 0.85
CA LEU A 130 -23.58 -6.08 1.16
C LEU A 130 -23.42 -5.76 2.64
N CYS A 131 -22.58 -6.51 3.35
CA CYS A 131 -22.00 -6.11 4.63
C CYS A 131 -20.84 -5.17 4.33
N ALA A 132 -21.09 -3.85 4.32
CA ALA A 132 -20.12 -2.81 3.97
C ALA A 132 -19.21 -2.49 5.17
N ILE A 133 -18.25 -3.36 5.46
CA ILE A 133 -17.37 -3.29 6.62
C ILE A 133 -16.08 -2.59 6.22
N PRO A 134 -15.78 -1.38 6.76
CA PRO A 134 -14.54 -0.65 6.52
C PRO A 134 -13.40 -1.18 7.41
N TYR A 135 -12.27 -0.48 7.44
CA TYR A 135 -11.24 -0.69 8.44
C TYR A 135 -11.80 -0.53 9.86
N LEU A 136 -11.77 -1.61 10.63
CA LEU A 136 -12.28 -1.67 12.00
C LEU A 136 -11.21 -1.17 12.97
N ARG A 137 -11.24 0.12 13.31
CA ARG A 137 -10.33 0.68 14.32
C ARG A 137 -10.67 0.10 15.69
N PRO A 138 -9.68 -0.35 16.49
CA PRO A 138 -9.94 -0.92 17.83
C PRO A 138 -10.86 -0.06 18.70
N ARG A 139 -10.67 1.26 18.69
CA ARG A 139 -11.49 2.22 19.46
C ARG A 139 -12.97 2.25 19.05
N ASP A 140 -13.29 1.85 17.81
CA ASP A 140 -14.66 1.92 17.27
C ASP A 140 -15.46 0.65 17.60
N ILE A 141 -14.77 -0.48 17.88
CA ILE A 141 -15.40 -1.79 18.06
C ILE A 141 -15.19 -2.40 19.44
N MET A 142 -14.27 -1.85 20.25
CA MET A 142 -14.00 -2.35 21.61
C MET A 142 -13.71 -1.22 22.60
N ARG A 143 -14.01 -1.48 23.87
CA ARG A 143 -13.63 -0.58 24.97
C ARG A 143 -12.32 -1.09 25.60
N SER A 144 -11.33 -0.21 25.72
CA SER A 144 -10.09 -0.54 26.40
C SER A 144 -10.34 -0.75 27.90
N GLN A 145 -9.80 -1.83 28.46
CA GLN A 145 -9.83 -2.10 29.90
C GLN A 145 -8.41 -1.98 30.47
N ALA A 146 -8.29 -1.28 31.58
CA ALA A 146 -7.01 -1.16 32.28
C ALA A 146 -6.54 -2.53 32.82
N GLY A 147 -5.24 -2.80 32.76
CA GLY A 147 -4.63 -4.02 33.33
C GLY A 147 -4.64 -5.24 32.41
N GLN A 148 -5.16 -5.16 31.18
CA GLN A 148 -5.09 -6.26 30.22
C GLN A 148 -3.66 -6.49 29.72
N SER A 149 -3.22 -7.75 29.66
CA SER A 149 -1.98 -8.16 28.97
C SER A 149 -2.08 -7.95 27.44
N GLY A 150 -0.94 -7.96 26.74
CA GLY A 150 -0.91 -7.90 25.26
C GLY A 150 -1.74 -9.01 24.61
N GLU A 151 -1.60 -10.24 25.10
CA GLU A 151 -2.35 -11.40 24.61
C GLU A 151 -3.87 -11.26 24.84
N GLN A 152 -4.27 -10.76 26.02
CA GLN A 152 -5.69 -10.52 26.31
C GLN A 152 -6.28 -9.45 25.38
N LYS A 153 -5.52 -8.37 25.08
CA LYS A 153 -5.94 -7.34 24.11
C LYS A 153 -6.10 -7.91 22.71
N GLN A 154 -5.18 -8.78 22.28
CA GLN A 154 -5.25 -9.47 20.99
C GLN A 154 -6.50 -10.33 20.87
N LEU A 155 -6.78 -11.17 21.85
CA LEU A 155 -7.98 -12.02 21.87
C LEU A 155 -9.26 -11.19 21.90
N THR A 156 -9.28 -10.11 22.67
CA THR A 156 -10.44 -9.20 22.74
C THR A 156 -10.69 -8.52 21.38
N LEU A 157 -9.64 -8.05 20.70
CA LEU A 157 -9.76 -7.45 19.38
C LEU A 157 -10.23 -8.46 18.34
N LEU A 158 -9.66 -9.66 18.32
CA LEU A 158 -10.09 -10.73 17.43
C LEU A 158 -11.58 -11.07 17.62
N SER A 159 -11.99 -11.19 18.88
CA SER A 159 -13.41 -11.45 19.22
C SER A 159 -14.32 -10.31 18.76
N ALA A 160 -13.91 -9.05 18.98
CA ALA A 160 -14.70 -7.87 18.57
C ALA A 160 -14.86 -7.78 17.05
N ILE A 161 -13.79 -8.01 16.27
CA ILE A 161 -13.84 -8.08 14.81
C ILE A 161 -14.78 -9.20 14.37
N THR A 162 -14.59 -10.40 14.91
CA THR A 162 -15.42 -11.56 14.58
C THR A 162 -16.91 -11.30 14.86
N GLN A 163 -17.24 -10.74 16.03
CA GLN A 163 -18.62 -10.38 16.39
C GLN A 163 -19.22 -9.32 15.46
N HIS A 164 -18.44 -8.32 15.04
CA HIS A 164 -18.89 -7.30 14.10
C HIS A 164 -19.28 -7.92 12.75
N TYR A 165 -18.43 -8.79 12.20
CA TYR A 165 -18.72 -9.56 10.98
C TYR A 165 -19.96 -10.45 11.14
N GLN A 166 -20.07 -11.19 12.23
CA GLN A 166 -21.19 -12.12 12.45
C GLN A 166 -22.54 -11.38 12.58
N ARG A 167 -22.58 -10.26 13.30
CA ARG A 167 -23.81 -9.45 13.44
C ARG A 167 -24.25 -8.87 12.09
N SER A 168 -23.32 -8.27 11.33
CA SER A 168 -23.61 -7.75 9.98
C SER A 168 -24.11 -8.87 9.06
N TYR A 169 -23.43 -10.02 9.06
CA TYR A 169 -23.83 -11.17 8.23
C TYR A 169 -25.19 -11.74 8.60
N GLN A 170 -25.49 -11.90 9.89
CA GLN A 170 -26.80 -12.37 10.34
C GLN A 170 -27.93 -11.46 9.89
N HIS A 171 -27.71 -10.13 9.93
CA HIS A 171 -28.68 -9.18 9.41
C HIS A 171 -28.82 -9.29 7.89
N ALA A 172 -27.71 -9.35 7.17
CA ALA A 172 -27.68 -9.53 5.71
C ALA A 172 -28.42 -10.81 5.27
N ARG A 173 -28.22 -11.91 5.99
CA ARG A 173 -28.93 -13.18 5.72
C ARG A 173 -30.44 -13.03 5.89
N ARG A 174 -30.90 -12.39 6.96
CA ARG A 174 -32.35 -12.11 7.15
C ARG A 174 -32.93 -11.30 5.98
N LEU A 175 -32.22 -10.27 5.53
CA LEU A 175 -32.66 -9.45 4.37
C LEU A 175 -32.66 -10.28 3.08
N SER A 176 -31.65 -11.11 2.85
CA SER A 176 -31.60 -11.99 1.69
C SER A 176 -32.76 -12.99 1.65
N GLU A 177 -33.12 -13.57 2.80
CA GLU A 177 -34.21 -14.54 2.93
C GLU A 177 -35.59 -13.91 2.82
N GLN A 178 -35.74 -12.62 3.11
CA GLN A 178 -36.97 -11.86 2.93
C GLN A 178 -37.22 -11.41 1.49
N ALA A 179 -36.20 -11.47 0.61
CA ALA A 179 -36.35 -11.15 -0.80
C ALA A 179 -37.16 -12.23 -1.53
N THR A 180 -37.82 -11.85 -2.63
CA THR A 180 -38.60 -12.79 -3.45
C THR A 180 -37.78 -13.99 -3.94
N THR A 181 -36.52 -13.75 -4.25
CA THR A 181 -35.49 -14.79 -4.51
C THR A 181 -34.31 -14.50 -3.61
N PRO A 182 -33.68 -15.53 -2.98
CA PRO A 182 -32.51 -15.32 -2.14
C PRO A 182 -31.41 -14.57 -2.89
N LEU A 183 -30.90 -13.49 -2.25
CA LEU A 183 -29.85 -12.65 -2.81
C LEU A 183 -28.48 -13.10 -2.29
N PRO A 184 -27.41 -13.02 -3.10
CA PRO A 184 -26.08 -13.32 -2.60
C PRO A 184 -25.66 -12.31 -1.53
N VAL A 185 -24.92 -12.78 -0.52
CA VAL A 185 -24.37 -11.94 0.55
C VAL A 185 -22.90 -11.70 0.29
N ILE A 186 -22.54 -10.43 0.18
CA ILE A 186 -21.16 -9.97 0.00
C ILE A 186 -20.70 -9.35 1.31
N ALA A 187 -19.47 -9.62 1.75
CA ALA A 187 -18.84 -8.90 2.84
C ALA A 187 -17.60 -8.17 2.34
N THR A 188 -17.22 -7.10 3.05
CA THR A 188 -15.98 -6.37 2.78
C THR A 188 -15.09 -6.34 4.00
N GLY A 189 -13.85 -5.91 3.83
CA GLY A 189 -12.93 -5.67 4.93
C GLY A 189 -11.65 -5.00 4.47
N HIS A 190 -11.02 -4.29 5.40
CA HIS A 190 -9.71 -3.69 5.18
C HIS A 190 -8.81 -4.06 6.36
N LEU A 191 -8.11 -5.21 6.24
CA LEU A 191 -7.33 -5.82 7.31
C LEU A 191 -6.33 -6.85 6.75
N THR A 192 -5.34 -7.23 7.55
CA THR A 192 -4.40 -8.31 7.22
C THR A 192 -5.00 -9.67 7.62
N THR A 193 -4.95 -10.67 6.73
CA THR A 193 -5.31 -12.07 7.05
C THR A 193 -4.07 -12.94 7.17
N VAL A 194 -4.19 -14.08 7.84
CA VAL A 194 -3.10 -15.06 7.98
C VAL A 194 -2.71 -15.62 6.61
N GLY A 195 -1.40 -15.70 6.35
CA GLY A 195 -0.86 -16.34 5.13
C GLY A 195 -0.83 -15.44 3.89
N VAL A 196 -0.94 -14.11 4.05
CA VAL A 196 -0.81 -13.16 2.93
C VAL A 196 0.65 -12.83 2.61
N SER A 197 0.90 -12.51 1.33
CA SER A 197 2.15 -11.92 0.88
C SER A 197 1.99 -10.39 0.84
N LYS A 198 2.80 -9.66 1.61
CA LYS A 198 2.82 -8.20 1.67
C LYS A 198 3.89 -7.62 0.74
N SER A 199 3.70 -6.39 0.26
CA SER A 199 4.73 -5.56 -0.36
C SER A 199 5.36 -4.58 0.64
N GLU A 200 6.44 -3.91 0.27
CA GLU A 200 7.11 -2.92 1.12
C GLU A 200 6.22 -1.71 1.45
N ALA A 201 5.25 -1.40 0.60
CA ALA A 201 4.33 -0.29 0.78
C ALA A 201 3.20 -0.56 1.78
N VAL A 202 2.94 -1.85 2.16
CA VAL A 202 1.88 -2.21 3.12
C VAL A 202 2.29 -1.84 4.54
N ARG A 203 1.51 -0.98 5.20
CA ARG A 203 1.71 -0.63 6.60
C ARG A 203 1.15 -1.69 7.53
N ASP A 204 1.83 -1.95 8.65
CA ASP A 204 1.27 -2.79 9.69
C ASP A 204 0.14 -2.06 10.42
N ILE A 205 -1.01 -2.76 10.52
CA ILE A 205 -2.17 -2.31 11.30
C ILE A 205 -2.30 -3.17 12.55
N TYR A 206 -2.98 -2.65 13.58
CA TYR A 206 -3.13 -3.32 14.87
C TYR A 206 -1.80 -3.60 15.60
N ILE A 207 -0.82 -2.70 15.44
CA ILE A 207 0.53 -2.83 16.00
C ILE A 207 0.48 -3.29 17.46
N GLY A 208 1.19 -4.39 17.75
CA GLY A 208 1.31 -4.96 19.09
C GLY A 208 0.07 -5.66 19.64
N THR A 209 -1.00 -5.85 18.83
CA THR A 209 -2.24 -6.49 19.30
C THR A 209 -2.69 -7.66 18.41
N LEU A 210 -2.81 -7.49 17.09
CA LEU A 210 -3.25 -8.54 16.17
C LEU A 210 -2.45 -8.44 14.87
N ASP A 211 -1.62 -9.43 14.59
CA ASP A 211 -0.79 -9.44 13.38
C ASP A 211 -1.63 -9.78 12.13
N ALA A 212 -2.57 -10.73 12.26
CA ALA A 212 -3.41 -11.16 11.16
C ALA A 212 -4.73 -11.79 11.64
N PHE A 213 -5.80 -11.58 10.86
CA PHE A 213 -7.12 -12.13 11.12
C PHE A 213 -7.24 -13.54 10.50
N PRO A 214 -7.72 -14.56 11.22
CA PRO A 214 -7.88 -15.89 10.68
C PRO A 214 -8.98 -15.95 9.62
N ALA A 215 -8.72 -16.54 8.45
CA ALA A 215 -9.71 -16.66 7.38
C ALA A 215 -10.98 -17.40 7.80
N GLN A 216 -10.85 -18.36 8.72
CA GLN A 216 -11.96 -19.16 9.26
C GLN A 216 -12.91 -18.36 10.17
N ALA A 217 -12.47 -17.20 10.65
CA ALA A 217 -13.30 -16.32 11.48
C ALA A 217 -14.26 -15.43 10.65
N PHE A 218 -14.08 -15.37 9.33
CA PHE A 218 -15.06 -14.73 8.46
C PHE A 218 -16.39 -15.50 8.43
N PRO A 219 -17.52 -14.81 8.27
CA PRO A 219 -18.81 -15.47 8.04
C PRO A 219 -18.84 -16.15 6.66
N PRO A 220 -19.73 -17.14 6.44
CA PRO A 220 -19.85 -17.83 5.16
C PRO A 220 -20.63 -16.99 4.13
N ALA A 221 -20.09 -15.80 3.78
CA ALA A 221 -20.60 -14.96 2.73
C ALA A 221 -20.28 -15.55 1.35
N ASP A 222 -21.08 -15.23 0.33
CA ASP A 222 -20.86 -15.71 -1.04
C ASP A 222 -19.61 -15.11 -1.66
N TYR A 223 -19.23 -13.88 -1.26
CA TYR A 223 -17.96 -13.24 -1.63
C TYR A 223 -17.45 -12.31 -0.54
N ILE A 224 -16.15 -12.27 -0.31
CA ILE A 224 -15.50 -11.38 0.66
C ILE A 224 -14.45 -10.55 -0.06
N ALA A 225 -14.72 -9.26 -0.20
CA ALA A 225 -13.90 -8.27 -0.88
C ALA A 225 -12.96 -7.57 0.12
N LEU A 226 -11.66 -7.88 0.07
CA LEU A 226 -10.66 -7.36 1.00
C LEU A 226 -9.74 -6.32 0.34
N GLY A 227 -9.37 -5.30 1.10
CA GLY A 227 -8.31 -4.33 0.83
C GLY A 227 -7.21 -4.37 1.88
N HIS A 228 -6.24 -3.47 1.80
CA HIS A 228 -5.04 -3.34 2.62
C HIS A 228 -3.79 -4.05 2.07
N ILE A 229 -3.93 -5.15 1.37
CA ILE A 229 -2.80 -5.88 0.79
C ILE A 229 -2.71 -5.56 -0.69
N HIS A 230 -1.62 -4.93 -1.11
CA HIS A 230 -1.46 -4.37 -2.46
C HIS A 230 -1.23 -5.40 -3.57
N ARG A 231 -1.05 -6.68 -3.22
CA ARG A 231 -0.96 -7.79 -4.17
C ARG A 231 -2.28 -8.54 -4.26
N ALA A 232 -2.81 -8.66 -5.46
CA ALA A 232 -4.01 -9.45 -5.72
C ALA A 232 -3.76 -10.91 -5.34
N GLN A 233 -4.57 -11.47 -4.42
CA GLN A 233 -4.38 -12.85 -3.96
C GLN A 233 -5.65 -13.46 -3.38
N ARG A 234 -5.71 -14.79 -3.43
CA ARG A 234 -6.74 -15.61 -2.77
C ARG A 234 -6.32 -15.97 -1.36
N ILE A 235 -7.26 -16.05 -0.46
CA ILE A 235 -7.00 -16.42 0.94
C ILE A 235 -7.48 -17.83 1.21
N ALA A 236 -6.70 -18.62 1.94
CA ALA A 236 -7.00 -20.01 2.34
C ALA A 236 -7.41 -20.92 1.15
N ASN A 237 -6.84 -20.69 -0.04
CA ASN A 237 -7.19 -21.38 -1.29
C ASN A 237 -8.67 -21.26 -1.69
N SER A 238 -9.40 -20.28 -1.14
CA SER A 238 -10.81 -20.07 -1.46
C SER A 238 -10.98 -19.17 -2.68
N GLU A 239 -12.01 -19.44 -3.49
CA GLU A 239 -12.34 -18.61 -4.64
C GLU A 239 -13.07 -17.32 -4.25
N HIS A 240 -13.71 -17.31 -3.08
CA HIS A 240 -14.62 -16.25 -2.64
C HIS A 240 -13.99 -15.25 -1.65
N ILE A 241 -12.79 -15.49 -1.09
CA ILE A 241 -12.10 -14.54 -0.20
C ILE A 241 -10.87 -14.02 -0.92
N ARG A 242 -10.87 -12.73 -1.28
CA ARG A 242 -9.82 -12.16 -2.13
C ARG A 242 -9.42 -10.75 -1.72
N TYR A 243 -8.14 -10.48 -1.84
CA TYR A 243 -7.60 -9.14 -1.97
C TYR A 243 -7.55 -8.76 -3.45
N SER A 244 -8.10 -7.59 -3.82
CA SER A 244 -7.96 -7.07 -5.19
C SER A 244 -6.55 -6.56 -5.47
N GLY A 245 -5.85 -6.13 -4.44
CA GLY A 245 -4.61 -5.40 -4.57
C GLY A 245 -4.82 -3.93 -4.97
N SER A 246 -3.75 -3.16 -4.95
CA SER A 246 -3.74 -1.81 -5.51
C SER A 246 -3.75 -1.87 -7.04
N PRO A 247 -4.49 -0.97 -7.72
CA PRO A 247 -4.55 -0.97 -9.19
C PRO A 247 -3.26 -0.47 -9.84
N LEU A 248 -2.46 0.30 -9.10
CA LEU A 248 -1.15 0.78 -9.53
C LEU A 248 -0.07 0.23 -8.59
N PRO A 249 1.17 0.00 -9.07
CA PRO A 249 2.29 -0.36 -8.18
C PRO A 249 2.55 0.77 -7.19
N LEU A 250 2.56 0.50 -5.89
CA LEU A 250 2.81 1.50 -4.84
C LEU A 250 4.28 1.52 -4.38
N SER A 251 5.04 0.52 -4.80
CA SER A 251 6.49 0.39 -4.58
C SER A 251 7.14 -0.41 -5.72
N PHE A 252 8.46 -0.31 -5.87
CA PHE A 252 9.18 -1.03 -6.92
C PHE A 252 9.14 -2.56 -6.74
N ASP A 253 8.99 -3.08 -5.54
CA ASP A 253 8.87 -4.53 -5.29
C ASP A 253 7.54 -5.13 -5.79
N GLU A 254 6.58 -4.29 -6.17
CA GLU A 254 5.31 -4.73 -6.75
C GLU A 254 5.35 -4.91 -8.28
N LEU A 255 6.42 -4.47 -8.97
CA LEU A 255 6.52 -4.53 -10.43
C LEU A 255 6.49 -5.96 -11.02
N GLY A 256 6.84 -6.98 -10.23
CA GLY A 256 6.79 -8.38 -10.65
C GLY A 256 5.39 -8.99 -10.64
N SER A 257 4.35 -8.25 -10.20
CA SER A 257 2.96 -8.72 -10.09
C SER A 257 2.06 -7.96 -11.04
N GLU A 258 1.21 -8.70 -11.77
CA GLU A 258 0.18 -8.10 -12.59
C GLU A 258 -0.85 -7.38 -11.72
N LYS A 259 -1.10 -6.10 -12.01
CA LYS A 259 -2.13 -5.32 -11.34
C LYS A 259 -3.49 -5.60 -11.97
N SER A 260 -4.51 -5.77 -11.14
CA SER A 260 -5.86 -6.10 -11.61
C SER A 260 -6.94 -5.57 -10.67
N VAL A 261 -8.15 -5.45 -11.18
CA VAL A 261 -9.39 -5.40 -10.41
C VAL A 261 -10.19 -6.68 -10.67
N PHE A 262 -11.13 -7.05 -9.81
CA PHE A 262 -11.92 -8.26 -10.02
C PHE A 262 -13.34 -7.94 -10.49
N LEU A 263 -13.73 -8.50 -11.61
CA LEU A 263 -15.13 -8.61 -12.01
C LEU A 263 -15.73 -9.85 -11.34
N VAL A 264 -16.69 -9.63 -10.45
CA VAL A 264 -17.38 -10.69 -9.71
C VAL A 264 -18.81 -10.79 -10.18
N SER A 265 -19.19 -11.97 -10.66
CA SER A 265 -20.52 -12.24 -11.20
C SER A 265 -21.29 -13.16 -10.27
N PHE A 266 -22.57 -12.83 -10.05
CA PHE A 266 -23.50 -13.63 -9.27
C PHE A 266 -24.66 -14.09 -10.17
N ALA A 267 -25.06 -15.34 -9.98
CA ALA A 267 -26.22 -15.95 -10.63
C ALA A 267 -26.93 -16.84 -9.60
N ASP A 268 -28.25 -16.92 -9.71
CA ASP A 268 -29.10 -17.76 -8.85
C ASP A 268 -28.82 -17.60 -7.33
N GLY A 269 -28.56 -16.34 -6.91
CA GLY A 269 -28.29 -16.00 -5.52
C GLY A 269 -26.92 -16.47 -4.98
N LYS A 270 -25.96 -16.82 -5.85
CA LYS A 270 -24.64 -17.32 -5.47
C LYS A 270 -23.53 -16.72 -6.32
N LEU A 271 -22.27 -16.83 -5.80
CA LEU A 271 -21.10 -16.52 -6.59
C LEU A 271 -21.01 -17.47 -7.80
N ALA A 272 -21.01 -16.91 -8.99
CA ALA A 272 -20.86 -17.65 -10.26
C ALA A 272 -19.42 -17.64 -10.75
N ARG A 273 -18.76 -16.48 -10.75
CA ARG A 273 -17.40 -16.31 -11.31
C ARG A 273 -16.68 -15.10 -10.75
N VAL A 274 -15.37 -15.22 -10.56
CA VAL A 274 -14.45 -14.10 -10.31
C VAL A 274 -13.43 -14.05 -11.44
N THR A 275 -13.40 -12.95 -12.18
CA THR A 275 -12.52 -12.75 -13.34
C THR A 275 -11.58 -11.59 -13.05
N PRO A 276 -10.26 -11.76 -13.05
CA PRO A 276 -9.32 -10.65 -12.98
C PRO A 276 -9.42 -9.84 -14.29
N LEU A 277 -9.48 -8.53 -14.17
CA LEU A 277 -9.34 -7.57 -15.26
C LEU A 277 -7.99 -6.88 -15.12
N PRO A 278 -7.00 -7.19 -15.97
CA PRO A 278 -5.67 -6.59 -15.88
C PRO A 278 -5.74 -5.08 -16.06
N VAL A 279 -5.10 -4.35 -15.15
CA VAL A 279 -4.94 -2.90 -15.25
C VAL A 279 -3.71 -2.60 -16.11
N PRO A 280 -3.84 -1.76 -17.15
CA PRO A 280 -2.70 -1.39 -17.98
C PRO A 280 -1.59 -0.68 -17.17
N CYS A 281 -0.36 -0.83 -17.62
CA CYS A 281 0.76 -0.05 -17.09
C CYS A 281 0.67 1.38 -17.66
N PHE A 282 0.27 2.34 -16.81
CA PHE A 282 0.16 3.75 -17.22
C PHE A 282 1.46 4.53 -17.10
N GLN A 283 2.41 4.06 -16.30
CA GLN A 283 3.74 4.63 -16.14
C GLN A 283 4.79 3.50 -16.18
N PRO A 284 5.68 3.48 -17.17
CA PRO A 284 6.74 2.47 -17.21
C PRO A 284 7.71 2.64 -16.05
N MET A 285 7.99 1.54 -15.36
CA MET A 285 8.90 1.47 -14.21
C MET A 285 9.74 0.22 -14.32
N GLN A 286 11.01 0.28 -13.88
CA GLN A 286 11.88 -0.87 -13.85
C GLN A 286 12.90 -0.81 -12.71
N THR A 287 13.21 -1.97 -12.14
CA THR A 287 14.37 -2.15 -11.25
C THR A 287 15.53 -2.68 -12.07
N ILE A 288 16.67 -2.01 -11.99
CA ILE A 288 17.95 -2.40 -12.61
C ILE A 288 18.92 -2.78 -11.50
N LYS A 289 19.57 -3.95 -11.63
CA LYS A 289 20.49 -4.45 -10.62
C LYS A 289 21.81 -4.89 -11.25
N GLY A 290 22.95 -4.48 -10.66
CA GLY A 290 24.25 -4.95 -11.09
C GLY A 290 25.40 -4.04 -10.71
N THR A 291 26.56 -4.34 -11.31
CA THR A 291 27.74 -3.46 -11.38
C THR A 291 27.48 -2.30 -12.34
N LEU A 292 28.32 -1.27 -12.35
CA LEU A 292 28.17 -0.15 -13.29
C LEU A 292 28.12 -0.58 -14.76
N ALA A 293 28.93 -1.54 -15.17
CA ALA A 293 28.93 -2.06 -16.54
C ALA A 293 27.64 -2.82 -16.89
N GLU A 294 27.09 -3.58 -15.93
CA GLU A 294 25.82 -4.28 -16.11
C GLU A 294 24.65 -3.31 -16.14
N ILE A 295 24.69 -2.26 -15.32
CA ILE A 295 23.69 -1.17 -15.31
C ILE A 295 23.71 -0.44 -16.65
N GLU A 296 24.92 -0.06 -17.17
CA GLU A 296 25.06 0.56 -18.49
C GLU A 296 24.45 -0.31 -19.60
N ALA A 297 24.72 -1.62 -19.57
CA ALA A 297 24.14 -2.55 -20.54
C ALA A 297 22.61 -2.61 -20.46
N GLN A 298 22.03 -2.59 -19.25
CA GLN A 298 20.59 -2.61 -19.02
C GLN A 298 19.91 -1.28 -19.35
N LEU A 299 20.64 -0.16 -19.39
CA LEU A 299 20.11 1.16 -19.78
C LEU A 299 19.96 1.30 -21.30
N LYS A 300 20.75 0.60 -22.11
CA LYS A 300 20.72 0.73 -23.59
C LYS A 300 19.34 0.57 -24.24
N PRO A 301 18.49 -0.38 -23.84
CA PRO A 301 17.14 -0.52 -24.41
C PRO A 301 16.21 0.70 -24.20
N PHE A 302 16.50 1.54 -23.21
CA PHE A 302 15.67 2.72 -22.93
C PHE A 302 15.96 3.91 -23.86
N ALA A 303 17.01 3.85 -24.70
CA ALA A 303 17.29 4.90 -25.67
C ALA A 303 16.10 5.16 -26.63
N ASP A 304 15.28 4.13 -26.87
CA ASP A 304 14.09 4.19 -27.74
C ASP A 304 12.80 4.45 -26.98
N ALA A 305 12.85 4.70 -25.65
CA ALA A 305 11.66 5.02 -24.85
C ALA A 305 11.13 6.44 -25.18
N SER A 306 9.86 6.69 -24.82
CA SER A 306 9.24 8.00 -25.09
C SER A 306 9.80 9.07 -24.15
N PRO A 307 10.31 10.18 -24.67
CA PRO A 307 10.74 11.32 -23.85
C PRO A 307 9.58 11.97 -23.06
N GLU A 308 8.33 11.86 -23.56
CA GLU A 308 7.15 12.42 -22.91
C GLU A 308 6.73 11.58 -21.68
N GLN A 309 7.15 10.33 -21.64
CA GLN A 309 6.86 9.40 -20.56
C GLN A 309 8.12 8.60 -20.18
N PRO A 310 9.07 9.24 -19.48
CA PRO A 310 10.33 8.61 -19.11
C PRO A 310 10.12 7.40 -18.20
N VAL A 311 10.96 6.38 -18.33
CA VAL A 311 10.91 5.19 -17.49
C VAL A 311 11.44 5.52 -16.10
N TRP A 312 10.67 5.24 -15.06
CA TRP A 312 11.11 5.42 -13.67
C TRP A 312 11.97 4.22 -13.22
N LEU A 313 13.14 4.52 -12.69
CA LEU A 313 14.14 3.52 -12.34
C LEU A 313 14.41 3.45 -10.83
N ASP A 314 14.48 2.21 -10.33
CA ASP A 314 15.16 1.82 -9.09
C ASP A 314 16.48 1.16 -9.49
N ILE A 315 17.61 1.72 -9.08
CA ILE A 315 18.94 1.19 -9.39
C ILE A 315 19.53 0.55 -8.14
N GLU A 316 19.68 -0.77 -8.17
CA GLU A 316 20.31 -1.56 -7.10
C GLU A 316 21.74 -1.92 -7.47
N ILE A 317 22.68 -1.32 -6.76
CA ILE A 317 24.11 -1.43 -7.03
C ILE A 317 24.71 -2.58 -6.22
N THR A 318 25.50 -3.45 -6.89
CA THR A 318 26.13 -4.63 -6.29
C THR A 318 27.60 -4.47 -5.97
N THR A 319 28.22 -3.29 -6.27
CA THR A 319 29.63 -2.98 -5.97
C THR A 319 29.81 -2.29 -4.61
N GLN A 320 31.04 -2.38 -4.04
CA GLN A 320 31.36 -1.78 -2.73
C GLN A 320 31.82 -0.33 -2.80
N GLU A 321 31.82 0.30 -3.99
CA GLU A 321 32.24 1.67 -4.20
C GLU A 321 31.41 2.71 -3.43
N TYR A 322 31.95 3.91 -3.20
CA TYR A 322 31.29 4.97 -2.45
C TYR A 322 30.03 5.50 -3.19
N LEU A 323 28.94 5.69 -2.45
CA LEU A 323 27.66 6.16 -3.00
C LEU A 323 27.73 7.49 -3.74
N HIS A 324 28.63 8.39 -3.31
CA HIS A 324 28.75 9.72 -3.95
C HIS A 324 29.32 9.63 -5.36
N ASN A 325 30.38 8.84 -5.56
CA ASN A 325 30.96 8.63 -6.90
C ASN A 325 29.98 7.88 -7.81
N MET A 326 29.23 6.93 -7.23
CA MET A 326 28.19 6.17 -7.92
C MET A 326 27.06 7.05 -8.45
N GLN A 327 26.59 8.02 -7.65
CA GLN A 327 25.55 8.93 -8.09
C GLN A 327 25.96 9.71 -9.33
N GLN A 328 27.19 10.20 -9.36
CA GLN A 328 27.74 10.92 -10.53
C GLN A 328 27.86 10.00 -11.75
N HIS A 329 28.33 8.76 -11.57
CA HIS A 329 28.42 7.79 -12.66
C HIS A 329 27.04 7.42 -13.22
N ILE A 330 26.07 7.12 -12.36
CA ILE A 330 24.68 6.82 -12.79
C ILE A 330 24.07 8.04 -13.50
N GLN A 331 24.29 9.24 -13.01
CA GLN A 331 23.83 10.46 -13.66
C GLN A 331 24.41 10.61 -15.06
N ALA A 332 25.72 10.36 -15.22
CA ALA A 332 26.37 10.40 -16.53
C ALA A 332 25.85 9.31 -17.48
N LEU A 333 25.59 8.09 -16.97
CA LEU A 333 25.03 6.98 -17.76
C LEU A 333 23.58 7.20 -18.20
N THR A 334 22.82 7.98 -17.45
CA THR A 334 21.40 8.28 -17.74
C THR A 334 21.20 9.60 -18.49
N GLU A 335 22.26 10.41 -18.65
CA GLU A 335 22.19 11.67 -19.36
C GLU A 335 21.73 11.48 -20.82
N GLY A 336 20.68 12.19 -21.21
CA GLY A 336 20.11 12.10 -22.56
C GLY A 336 19.21 10.89 -22.82
N LEU A 337 19.07 9.97 -21.87
CA LEU A 337 18.10 8.88 -21.97
C LEU A 337 16.73 9.32 -21.41
N PRO A 338 15.60 8.84 -21.97
CA PRO A 338 14.27 9.08 -21.45
C PRO A 338 13.98 8.23 -20.22
N VAL A 339 14.77 8.42 -19.17
CA VAL A 339 14.66 7.70 -17.88
C VAL A 339 14.76 8.69 -16.72
N GLU A 340 14.17 8.33 -15.59
CA GLU A 340 14.27 9.07 -14.34
C GLU A 340 14.66 8.13 -13.22
N VAL A 341 15.82 8.33 -12.59
CA VAL A 341 16.25 7.54 -11.43
C VAL A 341 15.56 8.08 -10.19
N LEU A 342 14.57 7.34 -9.68
CA LEU A 342 13.82 7.70 -8.48
C LEU A 342 14.41 7.13 -7.21
N LEU A 343 15.03 5.96 -7.31
CA LEU A 343 15.67 5.28 -6.20
C LEU A 343 17.04 4.74 -6.63
N MET A 344 18.04 4.93 -5.77
CA MET A 344 19.36 4.32 -5.91
C MET A 344 19.74 3.72 -4.57
N ARG A 345 20.04 2.42 -4.55
CA ARG A 345 20.35 1.69 -3.32
C ARG A 345 21.44 0.65 -3.53
N ARG A 346 22.13 0.31 -2.44
CA ARG A 346 23.01 -0.87 -2.43
C ARG A 346 22.17 -2.13 -2.28
N SER A 347 22.67 -3.23 -2.84
CA SER A 347 22.04 -4.53 -2.69
C SER A 347 21.87 -4.89 -1.19
N ARG A 348 20.80 -5.62 -0.87
CA ARG A 348 20.50 -6.06 0.48
C ARG A 348 21.66 -6.84 1.11
N GLU A 349 22.29 -7.70 0.32
CA GLU A 349 23.47 -8.51 0.76
C GLU A 349 24.63 -7.63 1.20
N LEU A 350 24.91 -6.54 0.49
CA LEU A 350 25.96 -5.60 0.86
C LEU A 350 25.59 -4.80 2.12
N ARG A 351 24.32 -4.44 2.28
CA ARG A 351 23.82 -3.77 3.49
C ARG A 351 23.91 -4.69 4.70
N GLU A 352 23.50 -5.95 4.57
CA GLU A 352 23.56 -6.94 5.66
C GLU A 352 25.01 -7.26 6.04
N ARG A 353 25.93 -7.37 5.08
CA ARG A 353 27.37 -7.54 5.34
C ARG A 353 27.97 -6.32 6.04
N ALA A 354 27.58 -5.12 5.64
CA ALA A 354 28.04 -3.89 6.31
C ALA A 354 27.51 -3.81 7.75
N LEU A 355 26.24 -4.14 7.99
CA LEU A 355 25.63 -4.21 9.31
C LEU A 355 26.24 -5.32 10.18
N ALA A 356 26.52 -6.51 9.63
CA ALA A 356 27.16 -7.60 10.35
C ALA A 356 28.61 -7.26 10.74
N ARG A 357 29.32 -6.48 9.92
CA ARG A 357 30.64 -5.93 10.31
C ARG A 357 30.54 -4.93 11.45
N LEU A 358 29.52 -4.08 11.46
CA LEU A 358 29.26 -3.13 12.53
C LEU A 358 28.75 -3.80 13.83
N GLN A 359 28.03 -4.93 13.73
CA GLN A 359 27.53 -5.68 14.89
C GLN A 359 28.60 -6.54 15.58
N ASN A 360 29.69 -6.92 14.88
CA ASN A 360 30.79 -7.64 15.46
C ASN A 360 31.83 -6.74 16.16
N GLU A 361 31.66 -5.41 16.06
CA GLU A 361 32.52 -4.43 16.73
C GLU A 361 31.63 -3.36 17.37
N THR A 362 31.43 -3.45 18.66
CA THR A 362 30.76 -2.36 19.40
C THR A 362 31.70 -1.17 19.47
N LEU A 363 31.21 0.03 19.15
CA LEU A 363 31.97 1.29 19.25
C LEU A 363 32.60 1.51 20.63
N SER A 364 32.11 0.82 21.67
CA SER A 364 32.65 0.82 23.02
C SER A 364 33.93 -0.03 23.17
N GLU A 365 34.27 -0.88 22.22
CA GLU A 365 35.48 -1.73 22.23
C GLU A 365 36.61 -1.14 21.37
N LEU A 366 36.34 -0.13 20.55
CA LEU A 366 37.32 0.54 19.72
C LEU A 366 37.83 1.81 20.46
N LYS A 367 39.14 1.98 20.45
CA LYS A 367 39.72 3.27 20.89
C LYS A 367 39.41 4.33 19.85
N VAL A 368 39.24 5.57 20.29
CA VAL A 368 38.89 6.71 19.43
C VAL A 368 39.90 6.88 18.30
N GLU A 369 41.19 6.58 18.55
CA GLU A 369 42.27 6.59 17.59
C GLU A 369 42.08 5.51 16.48
N GLU A 370 41.60 4.32 16.87
CA GLU A 370 41.34 3.22 15.91
C GLU A 370 40.19 3.54 14.99
N VAL A 371 39.14 4.18 15.50
CA VAL A 371 38.00 4.66 14.70
C VAL A 371 38.44 5.72 13.70
N PHE A 372 39.33 6.63 14.14
CA PHE A 372 39.86 7.70 13.32
C PHE A 372 40.77 7.16 12.20
N GLU A 373 41.72 6.25 12.50
CA GLU A 373 42.60 5.65 11.47
C GLU A 373 41.79 4.85 10.44
N ARG A 374 40.81 4.04 10.86
CA ARG A 374 39.91 3.33 9.95
C ARG A 374 39.09 4.26 9.05
N ARG A 375 38.75 5.44 9.57
CA ARG A 375 38.05 6.47 8.76
C ARG A 375 38.98 7.10 7.76
N LEU A 376 40.24 7.36 8.14
CA LEU A 376 41.30 7.87 7.25
C LEU A 376 41.66 6.87 6.13
N GLU A 377 41.73 5.57 6.44
CA GLU A 377 41.96 4.51 5.44
C GLU A 377 40.84 4.40 4.40
N GLN A 378 39.66 4.91 4.70
CA GLN A 378 38.52 4.94 3.79
C GLN A 378 38.47 6.21 2.91
N GLU A 379 39.28 7.18 3.17
CA GLU A 379 39.40 8.39 2.32
C GLU A 379 40.37 8.09 1.15
N GLU A 380 39.96 8.44 -0.06
CA GLU A 380 40.79 8.27 -1.27
C GLU A 380 41.90 9.35 -1.41
N GLU A 381 42.28 10.00 -0.30
CA GLU A 381 43.33 11.01 -0.30
C GLU A 381 44.70 10.33 -0.40
N THR A 382 45.42 10.58 -1.48
CA THR A 382 46.72 10.03 -1.78
C THR A 382 47.90 10.95 -1.35
N ASP A 383 47.61 12.15 -0.84
CA ASP A 383 48.63 13.07 -0.35
C ASP A 383 49.05 12.72 1.09
N GLU A 384 50.17 12.04 1.22
CA GLU A 384 50.74 11.58 2.50
C GLU A 384 51.04 12.75 3.48
N ALA A 385 51.43 13.92 2.95
CA ALA A 385 51.69 15.06 3.79
C ALA A 385 50.41 15.66 4.40
N ARG A 386 49.29 15.59 3.67
CA ARG A 386 47.97 16.00 4.15
C ARG A 386 47.41 15.02 5.18
N LEU A 387 47.56 13.73 4.95
CA LEU A 387 47.16 12.67 5.90
C LEU A 387 47.94 12.77 7.21
N GLN A 388 49.27 13.02 7.16
CA GLN A 388 50.07 13.25 8.37
C GLN A 388 49.62 14.49 9.15
N ARG A 389 49.24 15.55 8.45
CA ARG A 389 48.76 16.78 9.11
C ARG A 389 47.41 16.56 9.78
N VAL A 390 46.52 15.80 9.17
CA VAL A 390 45.22 15.44 9.76
C VAL A 390 45.40 14.57 11.00
N ARG A 391 46.35 13.60 11.00
CA ARG A 391 46.71 12.79 12.17
C ARG A 391 47.25 13.65 13.30
N GLN A 392 48.14 14.60 13.02
CA GLN A 392 48.68 15.51 14.03
C GLN A 392 47.63 16.40 14.68
N LEU A 393 46.68 16.91 13.86
CA LEU A 393 45.56 17.71 14.38
C LEU A 393 44.63 16.90 15.27
N PHE A 394 44.35 15.67 14.88
CA PHE A 394 43.52 14.77 15.66
C PHE A 394 44.13 14.41 16.98
N SER A 395 45.44 13.99 17.03
CA SER A 395 46.16 13.67 18.25
C SER A 395 46.24 14.89 19.18
N GLY A 396 46.53 16.07 18.65
CA GLY A 396 46.56 17.29 19.47
C GLY A 396 45.21 17.68 20.06
N THR A 397 44.10 17.40 19.33
CA THR A 397 42.74 17.63 19.84
C THR A 397 42.39 16.63 20.95
N LEU A 398 42.78 15.36 20.78
CA LEU A 398 42.54 14.32 21.75
C LEU A 398 43.32 14.57 23.09
N GLU A 399 44.57 14.97 22.98
CA GLU A 399 45.41 15.38 24.15
C GLU A 399 44.78 16.61 24.88
N ALA A 400 44.29 17.60 24.12
CA ALA A 400 43.62 18.76 24.70
C ALA A 400 42.32 18.40 25.44
N LEU A 401 41.55 17.43 24.95
CA LEU A 401 40.35 16.91 25.63
C LEU A 401 40.69 16.15 26.91
N HIS A 402 41.70 15.28 26.92
CA HIS A 402 42.12 14.57 28.11
C HIS A 402 42.69 15.48 29.18
N HIS A 403 43.44 16.53 28.82
CA HIS A 403 43.90 17.53 29.78
C HIS A 403 42.80 18.47 30.26
N GLY A 404 41.71 18.64 29.51
CA GLY A 404 40.53 19.42 29.91
C GLY A 404 39.64 18.73 30.95
N GLU A 405 39.60 17.39 30.94
CA GLU A 405 38.84 16.59 31.92
C GLU A 405 39.55 16.46 33.27
N GLU A 406 40.88 16.52 33.34
CA GLU A 406 41.64 16.51 34.61
C GLU A 406 41.59 17.86 35.35
N SER A 407 40.99 18.90 34.80
CA SER A 407 40.99 20.27 35.33
C SER A 407 39.64 20.72 35.90
N GLN A 408 38.68 19.84 36.11
CA GLN A 408 37.45 20.14 36.86
C GLN A 408 37.47 19.46 38.23
N PRO A 409 37.37 20.22 39.35
CA PRO A 409 37.38 19.70 40.71
C PRO A 409 36.07 18.97 41.07
#